data_2419b2449b6d2b7286abb1548021c5ee
#
_entry.id   2419b2449b6d2b7286abb1548021c5ee
#
_cell.length_a   1.000
_cell.length_b   1.000
_cell.length_c   1.000
_cell.angle_alpha   90.00
_cell.angle_beta   90.00
_cell.angle_gamma   90.00
#
_symmetry.space_group_name_H-M   'P 1'
#
loop_
_entity.id
_entity.type
_entity.pdbx_description
1 polymer ?
#
loop_
_entity_poly.entity_id
_entity_poly.type
_entity_poly.pdbx_seq_one_letter_code
_entity_poly.pdbx_strand_id
1 'polypeptide(L)'
;MSNIDLRKKAAKERRMRAFDNVAKSTYKKADMKLRKLELDLGEQVGSGQNTAVYKVEGLDEFYGREDLCLKIFKNSKEKWGYPGVMGQSSIAESTIVQNLMAVRGLAPRVYDLVEVNNKVGQVTDFLTGSDKPVKIQDERFTFVGHELERYNNFIGGKLVDFQGAIFRDFNETKRQLLNRARAYTSFPRTERQLYQETDYCDGKRNTKARLSRYKFSNFEDKYVFDIGCNLGMMMRAASDKGAKRVVGIDWPDMVDVSRELAIIDGYFNLDFVGGDLKKLTWPEIQKLTGIERFDIHFFLAMEMWIGWPDWVKNCDTLYYEGHGKVRPFEVYHYN
;
A
#
# COMPACT_ATOMS: atom_id res chain seq x y z
N MET A 1 15.52 44.51 12.68
CA MET A 1 14.65 43.34 12.35
C MET A 1 14.37 42.62 13.65
N SER A 2 13.09 42.41 13.95
CA SER A 2 12.70 41.73 15.20
C SER A 2 13.03 40.23 15.10
N ASN A 3 13.14 39.55 16.26
CA ASN A 3 13.36 38.10 16.30
C ASN A 3 12.22 37.32 15.59
N ILE A 4 11.02 37.93 15.55
CA ILE A 4 9.83 37.43 14.84
C ILE A 4 10.05 37.51 13.32
N ASP A 5 10.65 38.60 12.82
CA ASP A 5 10.90 38.78 11.39
C ASP A 5 11.97 37.84 10.87
N LEU A 6 12.98 37.54 11.68
CA LEU A 6 14.01 36.55 11.36
C LEU A 6 13.45 35.15 11.29
N ARG A 7 12.55 34.77 12.22
CA ARG A 7 11.85 33.47 12.21
C ARG A 7 10.92 33.32 11.00
N LYS A 8 10.17 34.37 10.65
CA LYS A 8 9.30 34.40 9.45
C LYS A 8 10.13 34.28 8.16
N LYS A 9 11.26 34.97 8.07
CA LYS A 9 12.20 34.89 6.95
C LYS A 9 12.79 33.50 6.80
N ALA A 10 13.28 32.90 7.89
CA ALA A 10 13.82 31.54 7.89
C ALA A 10 12.74 30.49 7.51
N ALA A 11 11.51 30.64 7.99
CA ALA A 11 10.40 29.78 7.61
C ALA A 11 10.05 29.92 6.12
N LYS A 12 10.08 31.13 5.57
CA LYS A 12 9.86 31.39 4.14
C LYS A 12 10.96 30.75 3.28
N GLU A 13 12.23 30.88 3.68
CA GLU A 13 13.36 30.29 2.97
C GLU A 13 13.34 28.77 3.02
N ARG A 14 12.97 28.16 4.16
CA ARG A 14 12.76 26.70 4.26
C ARG A 14 11.64 26.24 3.33
N ARG A 15 10.52 26.98 3.26
CA ARG A 15 9.41 26.69 2.34
C ARG A 15 9.86 26.78 0.87
N MET A 16 10.63 27.77 0.51
CA MET A 16 11.16 27.91 -0.87
C MET A 16 12.12 26.77 -1.23
N ARG A 17 13.07 26.40 -0.36
CA ARG A 17 13.97 25.26 -0.60
C ARG A 17 13.21 23.94 -0.73
N ALA A 18 12.17 23.75 0.07
CA ALA A 18 11.31 22.57 -0.03
C ALA A 18 10.51 22.58 -1.34
N PHE A 19 10.05 23.75 -1.80
CA PHE A 19 9.39 23.92 -3.10
C PHE A 19 10.32 23.57 -4.27
N ASP A 20 11.59 23.99 -4.23
CA ASP A 20 12.60 23.61 -5.23
C ASP A 20 12.84 22.09 -5.25
N ASN A 21 12.75 21.43 -4.10
CA ASN A 21 12.84 19.97 -4.03
C ASN A 21 11.59 19.29 -4.57
N VAL A 22 10.38 19.83 -4.35
CA VAL A 22 9.13 19.35 -4.98
C VAL A 22 9.19 19.48 -6.49
N ALA A 23 9.68 20.62 -7.00
CA ALA A 23 9.84 20.84 -8.43
C ALA A 23 10.85 19.86 -9.08
N LYS A 24 11.78 19.31 -8.30
CA LYS A 24 12.73 18.28 -8.73
C LYS A 24 12.20 16.86 -8.54
N SER A 25 11.16 16.68 -7.73
CA SER A 25 10.50 15.38 -7.57
C SER A 25 9.70 15.06 -8.83
N THR A 26 10.11 14.02 -9.52
CA THR A 26 9.43 13.54 -10.74
C THR A 26 8.37 12.49 -10.42
N TYR A 27 7.80 12.55 -9.20
CA TYR A 27 6.66 11.68 -8.88
C TYR A 27 5.53 11.95 -9.87
N LYS A 28 5.40 11.05 -10.84
CA LYS A 28 4.23 11.05 -11.70
C LYS A 28 3.08 10.44 -10.92
N LYS A 29 1.98 11.17 -10.82
CA LYS A 29 0.72 10.73 -10.29
C LYS A 29 0.42 9.31 -10.78
N ALA A 30 0.38 8.36 -9.87
CA ALA A 30 -0.14 7.04 -10.21
C ALA A 30 -1.62 7.20 -10.57
N ASP A 31 -2.08 6.53 -11.62
CA ASP A 31 -3.52 6.47 -11.96
C ASP A 31 -4.23 5.56 -10.95
N MET A 32 -4.27 6.00 -9.70
CA MET A 32 -4.97 5.30 -8.64
C MET A 32 -6.47 5.40 -8.88
N LYS A 33 -7.15 4.27 -8.98
CA LYS A 33 -8.60 4.21 -8.99
C LYS A 33 -9.09 4.40 -7.55
N LEU A 34 -9.98 5.37 -7.35
CA LEU A 34 -10.71 5.49 -6.11
C LEU A 34 -11.90 4.51 -6.14
N ARG A 35 -11.99 3.70 -5.10
CA ARG A 35 -13.21 2.92 -4.85
C ARG A 35 -14.31 3.91 -4.40
N LYS A 36 -15.49 3.86 -5.02
CA LYS A 36 -16.63 4.62 -4.54
C LYS A 36 -17.30 3.84 -3.40
N LEU A 37 -17.46 4.50 -2.28
CA LEU A 37 -18.19 3.97 -1.14
C LEU A 37 -19.41 4.84 -0.87
N GLU A 38 -20.56 4.22 -0.81
CA GLU A 38 -21.79 4.82 -0.31
C GLU A 38 -21.89 4.46 1.17
N LEU A 39 -21.44 5.37 2.03
CA LEU A 39 -21.39 5.17 3.47
C LEU A 39 -22.12 6.31 4.17
N ASP A 40 -22.93 5.96 5.15
CA ASP A 40 -23.34 6.93 6.16
C ASP A 40 -22.14 7.24 7.05
N LEU A 41 -21.76 8.52 7.06
CA LEU A 41 -20.69 8.98 7.93
C LEU A 41 -21.20 8.92 9.37
N GLY A 42 -20.66 8.00 10.13
CA GLY A 42 -20.99 7.86 11.55
C GLY A 42 -20.51 9.04 12.40
N GLU A 43 -20.11 8.77 13.63
CA GLU A 43 -19.63 9.79 14.56
C GLU A 43 -18.31 10.41 14.07
N GLN A 44 -18.24 11.74 14.06
CA GLN A 44 -16.99 12.45 13.83
C GLN A 44 -16.14 12.41 15.10
N VAL A 45 -15.10 11.62 15.08
CA VAL A 45 -14.19 11.36 16.21
C VAL A 45 -12.94 12.25 16.22
N GLY A 46 -12.71 12.98 15.13
CA GLY A 46 -11.57 13.88 15.03
C GLY A 46 -11.71 14.92 13.90
N SER A 47 -10.96 16.01 14.02
CA SER A 47 -10.96 17.06 13.01
C SER A 47 -9.63 17.79 13.00
N GLY A 48 -9.03 17.90 11.81
CA GLY A 48 -7.94 18.81 11.50
C GLY A 48 -8.42 19.98 10.63
N GLN A 49 -7.52 20.88 10.28
CA GLN A 49 -7.83 22.02 9.43
C GLN A 49 -8.47 21.60 8.09
N ASN A 50 -7.91 20.61 7.44
CA ASN A 50 -8.29 20.14 6.10
C ASN A 50 -8.89 18.74 6.10
N THR A 51 -9.03 18.09 7.25
CA THR A 51 -9.52 16.72 7.35
C THR A 51 -10.57 16.58 8.45
N ALA A 52 -11.44 15.59 8.31
CA ALA A 52 -12.34 15.11 9.34
C ALA A 52 -12.22 13.59 9.43
N VAL A 53 -12.26 13.04 10.64
CA VAL A 53 -12.13 11.61 10.90
C VAL A 53 -13.43 11.09 11.48
N TYR A 54 -13.91 9.99 10.94
CA TYR A 54 -15.19 9.37 11.30
C TYR A 54 -14.97 7.91 11.69
N LYS A 55 -15.67 7.45 12.73
CA LYS A 55 -15.95 6.04 12.94
C LYS A 55 -17.18 5.70 12.10
N VAL A 56 -17.03 4.73 11.19
CA VAL A 56 -18.08 4.33 10.24
C VAL A 56 -18.46 2.90 10.54
N GLU A 57 -19.74 2.68 10.80
CA GLU A 57 -20.29 1.35 11.06
C GLU A 57 -20.13 0.45 9.84
N GLY A 58 -19.76 -0.81 10.06
CA GLY A 58 -19.52 -1.79 8.99
C GLY A 58 -18.20 -1.64 8.24
N LEU A 59 -17.40 -0.59 8.52
CA LEU A 59 -16.11 -0.39 7.86
C LEU A 59 -15.13 -1.52 8.21
N ASP A 60 -15.07 -1.91 9.48
CA ASP A 60 -14.20 -2.97 9.97
C ASP A 60 -14.56 -4.32 9.31
N GLU A 61 -15.85 -4.65 9.23
CA GLU A 61 -16.36 -5.85 8.56
C GLU A 61 -16.08 -5.83 7.05
N PHE A 62 -16.33 -4.67 6.42
CA PHE A 62 -16.07 -4.53 4.98
C PHE A 62 -14.61 -4.80 4.63
N TYR A 63 -13.63 -4.31 5.39
CA TYR A 63 -12.22 -4.54 5.12
C TYR A 63 -11.65 -5.79 5.80
N GLY A 64 -12.44 -6.49 6.65
CA GLY A 64 -11.98 -7.65 7.42
C GLY A 64 -10.81 -7.27 8.34
N ARG A 65 -10.95 -6.16 9.07
CA ARG A 65 -9.97 -5.60 9.96
C ARG A 65 -10.66 -4.97 11.15
N GLU A 66 -9.91 -4.70 12.21
CA GLU A 66 -10.40 -4.06 13.42
C GLU A 66 -9.90 -2.61 13.50
N ASP A 67 -10.63 -1.79 14.25
CA ASP A 67 -10.24 -0.43 14.58
C ASP A 67 -9.90 0.46 13.37
N LEU A 68 -10.75 0.45 12.37
CA LEU A 68 -10.64 1.35 11.24
C LEU A 68 -11.37 2.67 11.47
N CYS A 69 -10.92 3.70 10.77
CA CYS A 69 -11.62 4.97 10.62
C CYS A 69 -11.52 5.49 9.19
N LEU A 70 -12.42 6.40 8.85
CA LEU A 70 -12.44 7.11 7.59
C LEU A 70 -11.98 8.54 7.79
N LYS A 71 -10.82 8.90 7.23
CA LYS A 71 -10.29 10.27 7.22
C LYS A 71 -10.66 10.95 5.90
N ILE A 72 -11.55 11.92 5.93
CA ILE A 72 -12.04 12.65 4.75
C ILE A 72 -11.29 13.97 4.60
N PHE A 73 -10.86 14.29 3.37
CA PHE A 73 -10.24 15.54 3.00
C PHE A 73 -11.33 16.56 2.61
N LYS A 74 -11.58 17.56 3.48
CA LYS A 74 -12.70 18.51 3.39
C LYS A 74 -12.74 19.32 2.08
N ASN A 75 -11.56 19.69 1.56
CA ASN A 75 -11.38 20.62 0.45
C ASN A 75 -10.69 19.99 -0.75
N SER A 76 -10.88 18.68 -1.00
CA SER A 76 -10.33 18.05 -2.19
C SER A 76 -11.08 18.54 -3.43
N LYS A 77 -10.64 19.66 -4.04
CA LYS A 77 -11.20 20.18 -5.31
C LYS A 77 -10.77 19.36 -6.52
N GLU A 78 -9.59 18.76 -6.44
CA GLU A 78 -9.09 17.80 -7.43
C GLU A 78 -8.85 16.46 -6.71
N LYS A 79 -9.11 15.35 -7.41
CA LYS A 79 -9.02 13.97 -6.84
C LYS A 79 -7.75 13.68 -6.05
N TRP A 80 -6.70 14.49 -6.20
CA TRP A 80 -5.37 14.17 -5.67
C TRP A 80 -4.61 15.36 -5.13
N GLY A 81 -5.18 16.57 -5.18
CA GLY A 81 -4.51 17.79 -4.75
C GLY A 81 -5.08 18.37 -3.48
N TYR A 82 -4.24 18.94 -2.63
CA TYR A 82 -4.66 19.83 -1.57
C TYR A 82 -4.84 21.24 -2.18
N PRO A 83 -6.01 21.85 -2.08
CA PRO A 83 -6.21 23.16 -2.68
C PRO A 83 -5.48 24.27 -1.91
N GLY A 84 -4.79 25.10 -2.66
CA GLY A 84 -4.49 26.46 -2.26
C GLY A 84 -3.29 26.71 -1.37
N VAL A 85 -2.45 25.72 -1.06
CA VAL A 85 -1.20 25.98 -0.32
C VAL A 85 0.00 25.55 -1.17
N MET A 86 0.82 26.52 -1.55
CA MET A 86 2.07 26.25 -2.26
C MET A 86 2.96 25.30 -1.45
N GLY A 87 3.39 24.21 -2.08
CA GLY A 87 4.31 23.24 -1.49
C GLY A 87 3.65 22.11 -0.72
N GLN A 88 2.34 21.90 -0.83
CA GLN A 88 1.69 20.69 -0.30
C GLN A 88 1.77 19.55 -1.32
N SER A 89 2.07 18.35 -0.81
CA SER A 89 2.01 17.12 -1.59
C SER A 89 0.58 16.82 -2.05
N SER A 90 0.45 16.07 -3.12
CA SER A 90 -0.85 15.48 -3.47
C SER A 90 -1.30 14.51 -2.36
N ILE A 91 -2.62 14.27 -2.26
CA ILE A 91 -3.15 13.25 -1.34
C ILE A 91 -2.51 11.88 -1.62
N ALA A 92 -2.30 11.56 -2.90
CA ALA A 92 -1.64 10.33 -3.32
C ALA A 92 -0.21 10.22 -2.77
N GLU A 93 0.63 11.23 -2.98
CA GLU A 93 2.02 11.22 -2.52
C GLU A 93 2.11 11.17 -1.00
N SER A 94 1.32 11.98 -0.29
CA SER A 94 1.29 11.95 1.17
C SER A 94 0.82 10.62 1.73
N THR A 95 -0.12 9.93 1.05
CA THR A 95 -0.57 8.58 1.44
C THR A 95 0.51 7.53 1.22
N ILE A 96 1.26 7.62 0.11
CA ILE A 96 2.40 6.74 -0.13
C ILE A 96 3.46 6.92 0.97
N VAL A 97 3.83 8.17 1.29
CA VAL A 97 4.78 8.47 2.36
C VAL A 97 4.27 7.95 3.70
N GLN A 98 2.99 8.16 4.03
CA GLN A 98 2.36 7.63 5.23
C GLN A 98 2.50 6.11 5.30
N ASN A 99 2.17 5.38 4.24
CA ASN A 99 2.25 3.92 4.23
C ASN A 99 3.69 3.39 4.30
N LEU A 100 4.66 4.04 3.66
CA LEU A 100 6.07 3.68 3.80
C LEU A 100 6.57 3.88 5.24
N MET A 101 6.06 4.89 5.94
CA MET A 101 6.35 5.08 7.37
C MET A 101 5.57 4.10 8.26
N ALA A 102 4.36 3.70 7.87
CA ALA A 102 3.57 2.70 8.58
C ALA A 102 4.25 1.33 8.59
N VAL A 103 4.96 0.94 7.52
CA VAL A 103 5.80 -0.28 7.50
C VAL A 103 6.84 -0.29 8.62
N ARG A 104 7.26 0.88 9.09
CA ARG A 104 8.21 1.05 10.20
C ARG A 104 7.54 1.32 11.55
N GLY A 105 6.22 1.23 11.63
CA GLY A 105 5.47 1.51 12.85
C GLY A 105 5.35 2.99 13.23
N LEU A 106 5.77 3.91 12.35
CA LEU A 106 5.84 5.36 12.61
C LEU A 106 4.56 6.11 12.23
N ALA A 107 3.61 5.46 11.57
CA ALA A 107 2.37 6.03 11.09
C ALA A 107 1.21 5.02 11.17
N PRO A 108 -0.07 5.46 11.16
CA PRO A 108 -1.18 4.58 10.89
C PRO A 108 -1.15 4.13 9.44
N ARG A 109 -1.50 2.87 9.20
CA ARG A 109 -1.56 2.33 7.85
C ARG A 109 -2.82 2.82 7.14
N VAL A 110 -2.72 3.16 5.87
CA VAL A 110 -3.85 3.38 4.97
C VAL A 110 -4.07 2.11 4.14
N TYR A 111 -5.29 1.62 4.13
CA TYR A 111 -5.71 0.39 3.46
C TYR A 111 -6.36 0.65 2.11
N ASP A 112 -6.99 1.81 1.98
CA ASP A 112 -7.62 2.21 0.72
C ASP A 112 -7.74 3.73 0.61
N LEU A 113 -7.78 4.21 -0.63
CA LEU A 113 -8.22 5.56 -0.97
C LEU A 113 -9.58 5.46 -1.65
N VAL A 114 -10.54 6.16 -1.09
CA VAL A 114 -11.95 6.03 -1.46
C VAL A 114 -12.54 7.38 -1.87
N GLU A 115 -13.62 7.33 -2.64
CA GLU A 115 -14.48 8.48 -2.90
C GLU A 115 -15.77 8.31 -2.09
N VAL A 116 -16.02 9.24 -1.16
CA VAL A 116 -17.22 9.27 -0.33
C VAL A 116 -17.84 10.67 -0.43
N ASN A 117 -19.10 10.77 -0.83
CA ASN A 117 -19.80 12.05 -0.98
C ASN A 117 -19.02 13.07 -1.85
N ASN A 118 -18.46 12.61 -2.98
CA ASN A 118 -17.61 13.38 -3.90
C ASN A 118 -16.33 13.97 -3.26
N LYS A 119 -15.86 13.39 -2.17
CA LYS A 119 -14.60 13.73 -1.50
C LYS A 119 -13.67 12.53 -1.44
N VAL A 120 -12.38 12.82 -1.42
CA VAL A 120 -11.38 11.76 -1.20
C VAL A 120 -11.30 11.44 0.28
N GLY A 121 -11.30 10.16 0.62
CA GLY A 121 -11.09 9.63 1.95
C GLY A 121 -9.95 8.63 1.99
N GLN A 122 -9.37 8.45 3.17
CA GLN A 122 -8.46 7.37 3.51
C GLN A 122 -9.13 6.43 4.50
N VAL A 123 -9.18 5.15 4.19
CA VAL A 123 -9.49 4.10 5.19
C VAL A 123 -8.19 3.76 5.89
N THR A 124 -8.11 4.01 7.20
CA THR A 124 -6.86 3.94 7.96
C THR A 124 -7.09 3.43 9.36
N ASP A 125 -6.01 2.98 10.04
CA ASP A 125 -6.07 2.61 11.46
C ASP A 125 -6.63 3.76 12.30
N PHE A 126 -7.54 3.44 13.20
CA PHE A 126 -7.98 4.34 14.26
C PHE A 126 -6.99 4.27 15.42
N LEU A 127 -6.44 5.40 15.78
CA LEU A 127 -5.45 5.48 16.84
C LEU A 127 -6.03 6.14 18.09
N THR A 128 -5.61 5.62 19.23
CA THR A 128 -5.84 6.22 20.55
C THR A 128 -4.50 6.37 21.28
N GLY A 129 -4.46 7.19 22.30
CA GLY A 129 -3.27 7.34 23.14
C GLY A 129 -2.76 8.77 23.26
N SER A 130 -1.53 8.94 23.76
CA SER A 130 -0.94 10.24 24.00
C SER A 130 -0.44 10.92 22.74
N ASP A 131 -0.52 12.25 22.71
CA ASP A 131 -0.05 13.09 21.60
C ASP A 131 1.46 13.39 21.68
N LYS A 132 2.24 12.60 22.40
CA LYS A 132 3.68 12.83 22.55
C LYS A 132 4.41 12.64 21.23
N PRO A 133 5.17 13.63 20.74
CA PRO A 133 5.97 13.51 19.54
C PRO A 133 7.02 12.41 19.67
N VAL A 134 7.22 11.68 18.57
CA VAL A 134 8.31 10.74 18.43
C VAL A 134 9.26 11.27 17.36
N LYS A 135 10.56 11.14 17.62
CA LYS A 135 11.56 11.57 16.64
C LYS A 135 11.48 10.73 15.37
N ILE A 136 11.10 11.37 14.28
CA ILE A 136 11.05 10.71 12.97
C ILE A 136 12.38 10.95 12.25
N GLN A 137 13.06 9.85 11.92
CA GLN A 137 14.29 9.86 11.13
C GLN A 137 14.06 8.99 9.88
N ASP A 138 13.67 9.61 8.79
CA ASP A 138 13.66 8.98 7.48
C ASP A 138 14.15 9.97 6.44
N GLU A 139 15.36 9.74 5.93
CA GLU A 139 16.03 10.64 4.99
C GLU A 139 15.36 10.68 3.61
N ARG A 140 14.47 9.75 3.31
CA ARG A 140 13.74 9.70 2.03
C ARG A 140 12.70 10.81 1.90
N PHE A 141 12.23 11.35 3.03
CA PHE A 141 11.11 12.29 3.07
C PHE A 141 11.47 13.63 3.66
N THR A 142 10.70 14.65 3.31
CA THR A 142 10.69 15.94 3.97
C THR A 142 9.22 16.37 4.17
N PHE A 143 9.01 17.23 5.16
CA PHE A 143 7.70 17.77 5.51
C PHE A 143 7.69 19.26 5.32
N VAL A 144 6.87 19.72 4.37
CA VAL A 144 6.79 21.12 3.98
C VAL A 144 5.67 21.80 4.75
N GLY A 145 6.02 22.86 5.46
CA GLY A 145 5.02 23.66 6.18
C GLY A 145 4.58 23.11 7.52
N HIS A 146 5.12 21.97 7.95
CA HIS A 146 4.86 21.35 9.25
C HIS A 146 6.04 21.49 10.20
N GLU A 147 5.72 21.85 11.44
CA GLU A 147 6.59 21.58 12.57
C GLU A 147 6.20 20.19 13.08
N LEU A 148 6.97 19.16 12.69
CA LEU A 148 6.70 17.77 13.09
C LEU A 148 6.64 17.58 14.61
N GLU A 149 7.29 18.48 15.37
CA GLU A 149 7.35 18.43 16.82
C GLU A 149 6.06 18.90 17.53
N ARG A 150 5.02 19.30 16.77
CA ARG A 150 3.73 19.68 17.38
C ARG A 150 3.00 18.45 17.89
N TYR A 151 2.52 18.52 19.13
CA TYR A 151 1.80 17.44 19.81
C TYR A 151 0.58 16.95 19.03
N ASN A 152 -0.17 17.84 18.39
CA ASN A 152 -1.37 17.50 17.63
C ASN A 152 -1.11 16.74 16.31
N ASN A 153 0.14 16.53 15.94
CA ASN A 153 0.50 15.74 14.77
C ASN A 153 0.74 14.26 15.12
N PHE A 154 0.68 13.89 16.39
CA PHE A 154 0.94 12.53 16.85
C PHE A 154 -0.22 12.00 17.68
N ILE A 155 -0.54 10.72 17.53
CA ILE A 155 -1.46 9.95 18.36
C ILE A 155 -0.83 8.58 18.62
N GLY A 156 -0.77 8.17 19.90
CA GLY A 156 -0.17 6.88 20.27
C GLY A 156 1.28 6.72 19.79
N GLY A 157 2.06 7.81 19.71
CA GLY A 157 3.43 7.80 19.22
C GLY A 157 3.59 7.68 17.71
N LYS A 158 2.50 7.74 16.95
CA LYS A 158 2.53 7.70 15.48
C LYS A 158 2.17 9.06 14.87
N LEU A 159 2.87 9.46 13.80
CA LEU A 159 2.54 10.64 13.05
C LEU A 159 1.23 10.43 12.28
N VAL A 160 0.28 11.37 12.41
CA VAL A 160 -1.06 11.28 11.77
C VAL A 160 -1.30 12.39 10.75
N ASP A 161 -0.47 13.43 10.71
CA ASP A 161 -0.57 14.50 9.72
C ASP A 161 0.54 14.40 8.67
N PHE A 162 0.16 13.95 7.48
CA PHE A 162 1.02 13.81 6.31
C PHE A 162 0.82 14.88 5.25
N GLN A 163 0.07 15.91 5.57
CA GLN A 163 -0.16 17.05 4.69
C GLN A 163 1.14 17.82 4.47
N GLY A 164 1.75 17.70 3.33
CA GLY A 164 3.08 18.27 3.06
C GLY A 164 4.24 17.27 3.15
N ALA A 165 3.95 15.99 3.39
CA ALA A 165 4.94 14.94 3.28
C ALA A 165 5.28 14.68 1.81
N ILE A 166 6.54 14.80 1.43
CA ILE A 166 7.02 14.62 0.05
C ILE A 166 8.33 13.84 0.04
N PHE A 167 8.60 13.19 -1.07
CA PHE A 167 9.92 12.60 -1.31
C PHE A 167 10.98 13.70 -1.47
N ARG A 168 12.15 13.52 -0.86
CA ARG A 168 13.31 14.36 -1.13
C ARG A 168 13.85 14.13 -2.54
N ASP A 169 13.93 12.84 -2.91
CA ASP A 169 14.24 12.37 -4.25
C ASP A 169 13.45 11.08 -4.53
N PHE A 170 12.38 11.21 -5.29
CA PHE A 170 11.54 10.07 -5.64
C PHE A 170 12.29 9.04 -6.49
N ASN A 171 13.08 9.50 -7.46
CA ASN A 171 13.81 8.61 -8.36
C ASN A 171 14.88 7.83 -7.61
N GLU A 172 15.59 8.45 -6.68
CA GLU A 172 16.58 7.78 -5.84
C GLU A 172 15.89 6.76 -4.92
N THR A 173 14.79 7.12 -4.28
CA THR A 173 14.00 6.19 -3.44
C THR A 173 13.56 4.97 -4.26
N LYS A 174 13.02 5.19 -5.45
CA LYS A 174 12.60 4.12 -6.36
C LYS A 174 13.79 3.26 -6.79
N ARG A 175 14.92 3.88 -7.14
CA ARG A 175 16.15 3.16 -7.53
C ARG A 175 16.65 2.25 -6.40
N GLN A 176 16.64 2.72 -5.16
CA GLN A 176 17.03 1.94 -3.98
C GLN A 176 16.11 0.74 -3.78
N LEU A 177 14.79 0.92 -3.88
CA LEU A 177 13.81 -0.17 -3.78
C LEU A 177 14.01 -1.21 -4.89
N LEU A 178 14.24 -0.77 -6.14
CA LEU A 178 14.51 -1.69 -7.24
C LEU A 178 15.82 -2.46 -7.07
N ASN A 179 16.85 -1.83 -6.51
CA ASN A 179 18.10 -2.52 -6.21
C ASN A 179 17.92 -3.56 -5.09
N ARG A 180 17.13 -3.24 -4.05
CA ARG A 180 16.73 -4.20 -3.02
C ARG A 180 15.93 -5.35 -3.63
N ALA A 181 14.97 -5.04 -4.52
CA ALA A 181 14.18 -6.06 -5.21
C ALA A 181 15.08 -7.02 -6.00
N ARG A 182 16.07 -6.51 -6.73
CA ARG A 182 17.03 -7.36 -7.47
C ARG A 182 17.85 -8.23 -6.53
N ALA A 183 18.27 -7.71 -5.37
CA ALA A 183 19.07 -8.46 -4.40
C ALA A 183 18.29 -9.62 -3.76
N TYR A 184 17.01 -9.40 -3.43
CA TYR A 184 16.19 -10.39 -2.69
C TYR A 184 15.32 -11.27 -3.59
N THR A 185 14.87 -10.76 -4.73
CA THR A 185 13.86 -11.41 -5.58
C THR A 185 14.43 -12.01 -6.88
N SER A 186 15.70 -11.82 -7.18
CA SER A 186 16.35 -12.46 -8.34
C SER A 186 16.44 -13.97 -8.15
N PHE A 187 16.23 -14.72 -9.26
CA PHE A 187 16.31 -16.18 -9.22
C PHE A 187 17.08 -16.73 -10.42
N PRO A 188 18.14 -17.51 -10.19
CA PRO A 188 18.78 -17.66 -8.87
C PRO A 188 19.33 -16.31 -8.38
N ARG A 189 19.47 -16.14 -7.07
CA ARG A 189 19.87 -14.85 -6.43
C ARG A 189 21.18 -14.26 -6.98
N THR A 190 22.01 -15.08 -7.62
CA THR A 190 23.26 -14.68 -8.25
C THR A 190 23.10 -13.96 -9.58
N GLU A 191 21.96 -14.08 -10.26
CA GLU A 191 21.78 -13.59 -11.63
C GLU A 191 21.39 -12.10 -11.72
N ARG A 192 21.14 -11.42 -10.64
CA ARG A 192 20.70 -10.00 -10.58
C ARG A 192 19.49 -9.68 -11.46
N GLN A 193 18.77 -10.70 -11.94
CA GLN A 193 17.56 -10.56 -12.73
C GLN A 193 16.36 -10.92 -11.86
N LEU A 194 15.31 -10.09 -11.91
CA LEU A 194 14.07 -10.37 -11.20
C LEU A 194 13.42 -11.66 -11.72
N TYR A 195 12.71 -12.37 -10.84
CA TYR A 195 11.91 -13.52 -11.28
C TYR A 195 10.66 -13.04 -12.01
N GLN A 196 9.90 -12.11 -11.47
CA GLN A 196 8.76 -11.49 -12.12
C GLN A 196 9.19 -10.18 -12.81
N GLU A 197 8.74 -9.97 -14.04
CA GLU A 197 8.79 -8.68 -14.71
C GLU A 197 7.89 -7.68 -13.97
N THR A 198 8.38 -6.46 -13.83
CA THR A 198 7.64 -5.32 -13.29
C THR A 198 7.50 -4.24 -14.37
N ASP A 199 6.74 -3.19 -14.11
CA ASP A 199 6.64 -2.05 -15.04
C ASP A 199 7.97 -1.28 -15.20
N TYR A 200 8.97 -1.57 -14.37
CA TYR A 200 10.27 -0.87 -14.35
C TYR A 200 11.46 -1.73 -14.73
N CYS A 201 11.31 -3.05 -14.62
CA CYS A 201 12.42 -3.99 -14.80
C CYS A 201 11.94 -5.27 -15.44
N ASP A 202 12.73 -5.72 -16.42
CA ASP A 202 12.56 -7.03 -17.00
C ASP A 202 12.79 -8.14 -15.97
N GLY A 203 12.05 -9.22 -16.13
CA GLY A 203 12.14 -10.40 -15.28
C GLY A 203 12.19 -11.67 -16.11
N LYS A 204 12.55 -12.80 -15.47
CA LYS A 204 12.52 -14.13 -16.11
C LYS A 204 11.11 -14.56 -16.53
N ARG A 205 10.09 -14.03 -15.84
CA ARG A 205 8.68 -14.30 -16.12
C ARG A 205 8.02 -13.06 -16.67
N ASN A 206 7.62 -13.15 -17.93
CA ASN A 206 6.86 -12.09 -18.57
C ASN A 206 5.46 -12.01 -17.95
N THR A 207 5.24 -11.01 -17.13
CA THR A 207 4.00 -10.79 -16.38
C THR A 207 2.83 -10.49 -17.32
N LYS A 208 3.04 -9.67 -18.35
CA LYS A 208 1.98 -9.30 -19.31
C LYS A 208 1.49 -10.51 -20.09
N ALA A 209 2.40 -11.37 -20.55
CA ALA A 209 2.04 -12.61 -21.23
C ALA A 209 1.27 -13.58 -20.33
N ARG A 210 1.62 -13.63 -19.03
CA ARG A 210 0.87 -14.43 -18.04
C ARG A 210 -0.54 -13.88 -17.86
N LEU A 211 -0.68 -12.59 -17.63
CA LEU A 211 -1.99 -11.92 -17.43
C LEU A 211 -2.92 -12.09 -18.63
N SER A 212 -2.38 -12.00 -19.87
CA SER A 212 -3.18 -12.22 -21.09
C SER A 212 -3.72 -13.65 -21.18
N ARG A 213 -2.99 -14.62 -20.65
CA ARG A 213 -3.40 -16.04 -20.60
C ARG A 213 -4.46 -16.28 -19.53
N TYR A 214 -4.32 -15.65 -18.35
CA TYR A 214 -5.22 -15.88 -17.24
C TYR A 214 -6.60 -15.30 -17.42
N LYS A 215 -6.73 -14.24 -18.26
CA LYS A 215 -8.00 -13.58 -18.56
C LYS A 215 -8.83 -13.34 -17.29
N PHE A 216 -8.20 -12.75 -16.29
CA PHE A 216 -8.87 -12.48 -15.01
C PHE A 216 -10.24 -11.81 -15.22
N SER A 217 -11.24 -12.37 -14.59
CA SER A 217 -12.58 -11.82 -14.52
C SER A 217 -12.63 -10.57 -13.62
N ASN A 218 -13.83 -10.09 -13.32
CA ASN A 218 -14.04 -9.09 -12.28
C ASN A 218 -13.83 -9.73 -10.91
N PHE A 219 -13.01 -9.10 -10.08
CA PHE A 219 -12.74 -9.55 -8.70
C PHE A 219 -13.35 -8.60 -7.66
N GLU A 220 -14.34 -7.80 -8.08
CA GLU A 220 -14.99 -6.83 -7.20
C GLU A 220 -15.44 -7.47 -5.89
N ASP A 221 -15.04 -6.82 -4.79
CA ASP A 221 -15.30 -7.22 -3.42
C ASP A 221 -14.77 -8.61 -3.00
N LYS A 222 -13.88 -9.21 -3.78
CA LYS A 222 -13.31 -10.51 -3.49
C LYS A 222 -12.05 -10.43 -2.61
N TYR A 223 -11.90 -11.42 -1.72
CA TYR A 223 -10.65 -11.73 -1.02
C TYR A 223 -9.82 -12.67 -1.88
N VAL A 224 -8.59 -12.26 -2.19
CA VAL A 224 -7.68 -13.03 -3.06
C VAL A 224 -6.43 -13.44 -2.29
N PHE A 225 -6.01 -14.69 -2.44
CA PHE A 225 -4.77 -15.21 -1.87
C PHE A 225 -3.78 -15.60 -2.96
N ASP A 226 -2.60 -14.98 -2.97
CA ASP A 226 -1.50 -15.28 -3.89
C ASP A 226 -0.44 -16.14 -3.18
N ILE A 227 -0.40 -17.41 -3.51
CA ILE A 227 0.44 -18.45 -2.90
C ILE A 227 1.82 -18.41 -3.55
N GLY A 228 2.82 -17.86 -2.87
CA GLY A 228 4.15 -17.60 -3.45
C GLY A 228 4.16 -16.35 -4.31
N CYS A 229 3.77 -15.22 -3.71
CA CYS A 229 3.45 -13.98 -4.44
C CYS A 229 4.65 -13.28 -5.09
N ASN A 230 5.89 -13.57 -4.66
CA ASN A 230 7.10 -12.89 -5.13
C ASN A 230 6.96 -11.36 -5.05
N LEU A 231 7.10 -10.63 -6.17
CA LEU A 231 6.94 -9.17 -6.21
C LEU A 231 5.48 -8.69 -6.20
N GLY A 232 4.51 -9.61 -6.13
CA GLY A 232 3.09 -9.30 -6.05
C GLY A 232 2.48 -8.78 -7.35
N MET A 233 3.04 -9.14 -8.51
CA MET A 233 2.50 -8.65 -9.78
C MET A 233 1.11 -9.21 -10.09
N MET A 234 0.80 -10.45 -9.66
CA MET A 234 -0.54 -11.01 -9.79
C MET A 234 -1.51 -10.37 -8.79
N MET A 235 -1.02 -10.04 -7.60
CA MET A 235 -1.78 -9.31 -6.60
C MET A 235 -2.23 -7.92 -7.11
N ARG A 236 -1.31 -7.18 -7.77
CA ARG A 236 -1.64 -5.88 -8.39
C ARG A 236 -2.71 -6.03 -9.46
N ALA A 237 -2.57 -7.05 -10.32
CA ALA A 237 -3.58 -7.32 -11.34
C ALA A 237 -4.94 -7.68 -10.74
N ALA A 238 -4.99 -8.39 -9.61
CA ALA A 238 -6.22 -8.66 -8.89
C ALA A 238 -6.82 -7.38 -8.30
N SER A 239 -5.99 -6.52 -7.72
CA SER A 239 -6.41 -5.21 -7.22
C SER A 239 -7.00 -4.33 -8.34
N ASP A 240 -6.35 -4.28 -9.52
CA ASP A 240 -6.85 -3.57 -10.70
C ASP A 240 -8.20 -4.10 -11.21
N LYS A 241 -8.54 -5.34 -10.87
CA LYS A 241 -9.82 -5.99 -11.16
C LYS A 241 -10.87 -5.80 -10.08
N GLY A 242 -10.59 -4.97 -9.08
CA GLY A 242 -11.54 -4.59 -8.03
C GLY A 242 -11.48 -5.45 -6.77
N ALA A 243 -10.47 -6.32 -6.61
CA ALA A 243 -10.35 -7.10 -5.40
C ALA A 243 -10.38 -6.20 -4.15
N LYS A 244 -11.17 -6.61 -3.18
CA LYS A 244 -11.34 -5.90 -1.91
C LYS A 244 -10.05 -5.90 -1.09
N ARG A 245 -9.42 -7.07 -1.01
CA ARG A 245 -8.16 -7.29 -0.33
C ARG A 245 -7.40 -8.44 -0.98
N VAL A 246 -6.12 -8.26 -1.21
CA VAL A 246 -5.27 -9.30 -1.78
C VAL A 246 -4.15 -9.59 -0.80
N VAL A 247 -4.00 -10.83 -0.40
CA VAL A 247 -2.94 -11.27 0.51
C VAL A 247 -1.98 -12.17 -0.25
N GLY A 248 -0.69 -11.89 -0.13
CA GLY A 248 0.36 -12.75 -0.67
C GLY A 248 1.27 -13.26 0.44
N ILE A 249 1.61 -14.54 0.40
CA ILE A 249 2.61 -15.14 1.30
C ILE A 249 3.83 -15.57 0.49
N ASP A 250 5.00 -15.16 0.95
CA ASP A 250 6.30 -15.57 0.39
C ASP A 250 7.39 -15.47 1.47
N TRP A 251 8.64 -15.73 1.12
CA TRP A 251 9.76 -15.56 2.03
C TRP A 251 9.83 -14.14 2.60
N PRO A 252 10.17 -13.96 3.90
CA PRO A 252 10.18 -12.65 4.56
C PRO A 252 10.98 -11.58 3.80
N ASP A 253 12.18 -11.91 3.33
CA ASP A 253 13.05 -10.97 2.59
C ASP A 253 12.40 -10.45 1.30
N MET A 254 11.58 -11.29 0.65
CA MET A 254 10.87 -10.90 -0.57
C MET A 254 9.68 -10.00 -0.27
N VAL A 255 8.88 -10.35 0.73
CA VAL A 255 7.66 -9.61 1.04
C VAL A 255 7.94 -8.20 1.54
N ASP A 256 9.04 -7.96 2.23
CA ASP A 256 9.38 -6.62 2.71
C ASP A 256 9.64 -5.64 1.56
N VAL A 257 10.42 -6.06 0.58
CA VAL A 257 10.69 -5.24 -0.59
C VAL A 257 9.46 -5.09 -1.48
N SER A 258 8.70 -6.17 -1.62
CA SER A 258 7.49 -6.20 -2.47
C SER A 258 6.39 -5.30 -1.93
N ARG A 259 6.26 -5.23 -0.60
CA ARG A 259 5.35 -4.32 0.11
C ARG A 259 5.71 -2.86 -0.17
N GLU A 260 6.97 -2.47 0.00
CA GLU A 260 7.38 -1.09 -0.27
C GLU A 260 7.21 -0.72 -1.75
N LEU A 261 7.51 -1.62 -2.69
CA LEU A 261 7.27 -1.40 -4.12
C LEU A 261 5.78 -1.28 -4.45
N ALA A 262 4.92 -2.09 -3.86
CA ALA A 262 3.48 -1.98 -4.05
C ALA A 262 2.94 -0.64 -3.52
N ILE A 263 3.40 -0.21 -2.35
CA ILE A 263 3.01 1.08 -1.76
C ILE A 263 3.43 2.24 -2.67
N ILE A 264 4.66 2.24 -3.20
CA ILE A 264 5.13 3.32 -4.07
C ILE A 264 4.37 3.39 -5.40
N ASP A 265 3.80 2.27 -5.82
CA ASP A 265 2.94 2.17 -7.00
C ASP A 265 1.46 2.46 -6.69
N GLY A 266 1.13 2.77 -5.42
CA GLY A 266 -0.20 3.17 -4.99
C GLY A 266 -1.16 2.02 -4.68
N TYR A 267 -0.66 0.81 -4.49
CA TYR A 267 -1.48 -0.34 -4.08
C TYR A 267 -1.50 -0.46 -2.56
N PHE A 268 -2.61 -0.08 -1.92
CA PHE A 268 -2.75 -0.08 -0.46
C PHE A 268 -3.55 -1.27 0.08
N ASN A 269 -4.39 -1.90 -0.74
CA ASN A 269 -5.18 -3.09 -0.40
C ASN A 269 -4.41 -4.41 -0.53
N LEU A 270 -3.09 -4.36 -0.77
CA LEU A 270 -2.22 -5.53 -0.82
C LEU A 270 -1.54 -5.77 0.52
N ASP A 271 -1.65 -7.00 1.02
CA ASP A 271 -0.97 -7.47 2.21
C ASP A 271 0.12 -8.48 1.85
N PHE A 272 1.33 -8.21 2.27
CA PHE A 272 2.46 -9.10 2.09
C PHE A 272 2.85 -9.69 3.44
N VAL A 273 2.79 -11.01 3.55
CA VAL A 273 3.04 -11.78 4.77
C VAL A 273 4.23 -12.70 4.56
N GLY A 274 5.23 -12.59 5.43
CA GLY A 274 6.40 -13.48 5.41
C GLY A 274 6.06 -14.85 6.02
N GLY A 275 6.35 -15.95 5.30
CA GLY A 275 6.11 -17.29 5.80
C GLY A 275 6.72 -18.39 4.94
N ASP A 276 6.99 -19.54 5.58
CA ASP A 276 7.40 -20.75 4.89
C ASP A 276 6.17 -21.58 4.51
N LEU A 277 5.67 -21.40 3.30
CA LEU A 277 4.46 -22.07 2.79
C LEU A 277 4.49 -23.60 2.88
N LYS A 278 5.67 -24.22 2.97
CA LYS A 278 5.80 -25.68 3.17
C LYS A 278 5.36 -26.14 4.56
N LYS A 279 5.41 -25.22 5.54
CA LYS A 279 5.15 -25.52 6.95
C LYS A 279 3.80 -25.02 7.42
N LEU A 280 3.22 -24.05 6.70
CA LEU A 280 1.98 -23.42 7.09
C LEU A 280 0.78 -24.33 6.90
N THR A 281 0.00 -24.47 7.94
CA THR A 281 -1.34 -25.06 7.94
C THR A 281 -2.40 -24.01 7.64
N TRP A 282 -3.61 -24.44 7.27
CA TRP A 282 -4.71 -23.50 7.02
C TRP A 282 -5.04 -22.61 8.22
N PRO A 283 -5.17 -23.11 9.46
CA PRO A 283 -5.40 -22.25 10.63
C PRO A 283 -4.30 -21.21 10.86
N GLU A 284 -3.04 -21.54 10.55
CA GLU A 284 -1.94 -20.58 10.65
C GLU A 284 -2.04 -19.50 9.57
N ILE A 285 -2.42 -19.87 8.34
CA ILE A 285 -2.68 -18.89 7.27
C ILE A 285 -3.82 -17.95 7.67
N GLN A 286 -4.93 -18.48 8.17
CA GLN A 286 -6.05 -17.69 8.68
C GLN A 286 -5.60 -16.72 9.78
N LYS A 287 -4.83 -17.20 10.74
CA LYS A 287 -4.29 -16.37 11.83
C LYS A 287 -3.36 -15.27 11.33
N LEU A 288 -2.46 -15.59 10.39
CA LEU A 288 -1.49 -14.64 9.83
C LEU A 288 -2.16 -13.56 8.97
N THR A 289 -3.22 -13.92 8.28
CA THR A 289 -3.91 -13.03 7.34
C THR A 289 -5.11 -12.32 7.95
N GLY A 290 -5.67 -12.87 9.03
CA GLY A 290 -6.93 -12.42 9.62
C GLY A 290 -8.15 -12.68 8.72
N ILE A 291 -8.04 -13.62 7.77
CA ILE A 291 -9.10 -13.97 6.82
C ILE A 291 -9.45 -15.44 7.00
N GLU A 292 -10.72 -15.72 7.27
CA GLU A 292 -11.21 -17.08 7.47
C GLU A 292 -11.29 -17.88 6.17
N ARG A 293 -11.71 -17.23 5.10
CA ARG A 293 -11.84 -17.83 3.77
C ARG A 293 -11.53 -16.81 2.68
N PHE A 294 -10.80 -17.25 1.67
CA PHE A 294 -10.58 -16.47 0.46
C PHE A 294 -11.54 -16.94 -0.64
N ASP A 295 -12.04 -16.00 -1.43
CA ASP A 295 -12.85 -16.33 -2.61
C ASP A 295 -12.00 -16.94 -3.71
N ILE A 296 -10.77 -16.45 -3.86
CA ILE A 296 -9.89 -16.78 -4.99
C ILE A 296 -8.50 -17.12 -4.48
N HIS A 297 -7.95 -18.23 -4.96
CA HIS A 297 -6.55 -18.56 -4.80
C HIS A 297 -5.79 -18.48 -6.12
N PHE A 298 -4.58 -17.94 -6.09
CA PHE A 298 -3.57 -18.07 -7.14
C PHE A 298 -2.53 -19.08 -6.69
N PHE A 299 -2.43 -20.20 -7.40
CA PHE A 299 -1.43 -21.25 -7.19
C PHE A 299 -0.60 -21.41 -8.45
N LEU A 300 0.32 -20.45 -8.65
CA LEU A 300 0.98 -20.22 -9.92
C LEU A 300 2.42 -20.67 -9.89
N ALA A 301 2.70 -21.86 -10.44
CA ALA A 301 4.01 -22.48 -10.50
C ALA A 301 4.61 -22.78 -9.11
N MET A 302 3.79 -23.10 -8.13
CA MET A 302 4.19 -23.36 -6.75
C MET A 302 4.23 -24.85 -6.41
N GLU A 303 3.58 -25.73 -7.18
CA GLU A 303 3.45 -27.16 -6.89
C GLU A 303 4.80 -27.88 -6.65
N MET A 304 5.83 -27.53 -7.42
CA MET A 304 7.15 -28.13 -7.25
C MET A 304 7.87 -27.68 -5.96
N TRP A 305 7.43 -26.57 -5.40
CA TRP A 305 8.04 -26.00 -4.20
C TRP A 305 7.37 -26.46 -2.92
N ILE A 306 6.04 -26.55 -2.93
CA ILE A 306 5.25 -26.87 -1.72
C ILE A 306 4.37 -28.12 -1.87
N GLY A 307 4.38 -28.78 -3.04
CA GLY A 307 3.43 -29.84 -3.36
C GLY A 307 2.02 -29.32 -3.58
N TRP A 308 1.02 -30.14 -3.27
CA TRP A 308 -0.40 -29.79 -3.27
C TRP A 308 -0.96 -29.90 -1.85
N PRO A 309 -0.79 -28.87 -1.00
CA PRO A 309 -1.44 -28.87 0.31
C PRO A 309 -2.96 -28.86 0.14
N ASP A 310 -3.69 -29.58 1.01
CA ASP A 310 -5.14 -29.68 0.94
C ASP A 310 -5.83 -28.31 0.98
N TRP A 311 -5.25 -27.37 1.72
CA TRP A 311 -5.78 -26.02 1.88
C TRP A 311 -5.72 -25.16 0.60
N VAL A 312 -4.99 -25.54 -0.44
CA VAL A 312 -4.98 -24.84 -1.74
C VAL A 312 -6.39 -24.76 -2.33
N LYS A 313 -7.27 -25.73 -2.01
CA LYS A 313 -8.65 -25.81 -2.49
C LYS A 313 -9.67 -25.07 -1.60
N ASN A 314 -9.23 -24.43 -0.51
CA ASN A 314 -10.12 -23.72 0.42
C ASN A 314 -10.54 -22.35 -0.13
N CYS A 315 -11.08 -22.32 -1.34
CA CYS A 315 -11.54 -21.13 -2.05
C CYS A 315 -12.70 -21.49 -3.00
N ASP A 316 -13.36 -20.47 -3.53
CA ASP A 316 -14.40 -20.70 -4.55
C ASP A 316 -13.78 -20.90 -5.94
N THR A 317 -12.71 -20.18 -6.23
CA THR A 317 -12.01 -20.28 -7.52
C THR A 317 -10.50 -20.38 -7.33
N LEU A 318 -9.91 -21.38 -7.95
CA LEU A 318 -8.46 -21.60 -7.97
C LEU A 318 -7.93 -21.35 -9.38
N TYR A 319 -7.04 -20.37 -9.51
CA TYR A 319 -6.22 -20.20 -10.70
C TYR A 319 -4.90 -20.97 -10.51
N TYR A 320 -4.71 -22.00 -11.34
CA TYR A 320 -3.53 -22.87 -11.29
C TYR A 320 -2.65 -22.69 -12.51
N GLU A 321 -1.35 -22.60 -12.30
CA GLU A 321 -0.33 -22.72 -13.35
C GLU A 321 0.70 -23.77 -12.94
N GLY A 322 0.83 -24.83 -13.74
CA GLY A 322 1.81 -25.89 -13.53
C GLY A 322 3.22 -25.51 -13.93
N HIS A 323 4.15 -26.40 -13.61
CA HIS A 323 5.55 -26.33 -13.99
C HIS A 323 5.83 -27.08 -15.30
N GLY A 324 6.96 -26.77 -15.97
CA GLY A 324 7.46 -27.50 -17.10
C GLY A 324 7.45 -26.73 -18.43
N LYS A 325 7.75 -27.43 -19.53
CA LYS A 325 7.81 -26.84 -20.88
C LYS A 325 6.43 -26.44 -21.39
N VAL A 326 5.45 -27.28 -21.16
CA VAL A 326 4.03 -26.99 -21.36
C VAL A 326 3.47 -26.68 -19.97
N ARG A 327 3.20 -25.43 -19.72
CA ARG A 327 2.63 -25.00 -18.42
C ARG A 327 1.12 -25.06 -18.54
N PRO A 328 0.49 -26.11 -18.02
CA PRO A 328 -0.97 -26.13 -18.00
C PRO A 328 -1.44 -24.95 -17.17
N PHE A 329 -2.46 -24.27 -17.68
CA PHE A 329 -3.17 -23.23 -16.97
C PHE A 329 -4.62 -23.66 -16.90
N GLU A 330 -5.13 -23.76 -15.69
CA GLU A 330 -6.46 -24.25 -15.40
C GLU A 330 -7.13 -23.35 -14.38
N VAL A 331 -8.44 -23.25 -14.47
CA VAL A 331 -9.28 -22.57 -13.48
C VAL A 331 -10.26 -23.60 -12.94
N TYR A 332 -10.19 -23.83 -11.65
CA TYR A 332 -11.10 -24.73 -10.93
C TYR A 332 -12.11 -23.90 -10.16
N HIS A 333 -13.36 -24.34 -10.16
CA HIS A 333 -14.43 -23.78 -9.34
C HIS A 333 -14.86 -24.83 -8.33
N TYR A 334 -14.85 -24.44 -7.06
CA TYR A 334 -15.26 -25.28 -5.94
C TYR A 334 -16.55 -24.72 -5.35
N ASN A 335 -17.53 -25.60 -5.14
CA ASN A 335 -18.83 -25.26 -4.55
C ASN A 335 -18.74 -25.26 -3.01
#